data_2665be0df030d5079d1d301096cfde62
#
_entry.id   2665be0df030d5079d1d301096cfde62
#
_cell.length_a   1.000
_cell.length_b   1.000
_cell.length_c   1.000
_cell.angle_alpha   90.00
_cell.angle_beta   90.00
_cell.angle_gamma   90.00
#
_symmetry.space_group_name_H-M   'P 1'
#
loop_
_entity.id
_entity.type
_entity.pdbx_description
1 polymer ?
#
loop_
_entity_poly.entity_id
_entity_poly.type
_entity_poly.pdbx_seq_one_letter_code
_entity_poly.pdbx_strand_id
1 'polypeptide(L)'
;MDTPERESIEFDVVIVGAGPSGLAAACQIKKQAAEQGKEVNVCVLEKGAEVGAHIFSGAVIETKALDELFPTWKEDGFALGQPVAKDEVYLLRDESRATELPHWAVPPSMHNDNNYIVSVANLCRWLAEQAEELGVEIFPGFTAADVIFDDNGKVCGVATGDMGVGADGEPGPGYTPGMDILAKYTILGEGCRGHIGKGIIKKFALDSDADPQHYGIGFKEIWQVPESQHKPGLVVHGSGWPLSKGMGGGFFLYHAENQQVFVGLIIDLNYANPHISPFDEFQRLKHHPIIAETLSGGERITYGARAITKGGLNALPKLSFPGGMLVGCDAGTLNFSKIKGVHTAMKSGMIAADAILEALGTDAEEKGTTNFQQLFEQSWAYQELYNSRNFGPA
;
A
#
# COMPACT_ATOMS: atom_id res chain seq x y z
N MET A 1 -39.92 10.43 6.88
CA MET A 1 -39.03 11.08 7.85
C MET A 1 -38.03 11.84 7.04
N ASP A 2 -37.82 13.11 7.30
CA ASP A 2 -36.79 13.85 6.61
C ASP A 2 -35.45 13.22 6.96
N THR A 3 -34.66 12.88 5.94
CA THR A 3 -33.29 12.41 6.14
C THR A 3 -32.53 13.52 6.87
N PRO A 4 -31.87 13.25 8.00
CA PRO A 4 -31.13 14.30 8.69
C PRO A 4 -30.10 14.90 7.73
N GLU A 5 -30.00 16.21 7.75
CA GLU A 5 -29.05 16.97 6.92
C GLU A 5 -27.62 16.53 7.32
N ARG A 6 -26.78 16.21 6.33
CA ARG A 6 -25.39 15.83 6.58
C ARG A 6 -24.58 17.09 6.90
N GLU A 7 -23.80 17.03 7.95
CA GLU A 7 -22.84 18.08 8.26
C GLU A 7 -21.72 18.09 7.21
N SER A 8 -21.18 19.26 6.91
CA SER A 8 -20.06 19.42 5.98
C SER A 8 -18.90 20.16 6.63
N ILE A 9 -17.69 19.76 6.27
CA ILE A 9 -16.45 20.43 6.66
C ILE A 9 -15.57 20.60 5.42
N GLU A 10 -14.82 21.70 5.36
CA GLU A 10 -14.00 22.06 4.20
C GLU A 10 -12.50 21.97 4.51
N PHE A 11 -11.75 21.37 3.56
CA PHE A 11 -10.30 21.33 3.54
C PHE A 11 -9.77 21.77 2.17
N ASP A 12 -8.49 22.05 2.08
CA ASP A 12 -7.84 22.22 0.76
C ASP A 12 -7.62 20.86 0.10
N VAL A 13 -7.22 19.86 0.91
CA VAL A 13 -6.94 18.50 0.42
C VAL A 13 -7.53 17.45 1.36
N VAL A 14 -8.32 16.54 0.80
CA VAL A 14 -8.73 15.31 1.49
C VAL A 14 -7.96 14.11 0.93
N ILE A 15 -7.47 13.27 1.84
CA ILE A 15 -6.73 12.05 1.50
C ILE A 15 -7.50 10.85 2.03
N VAL A 16 -7.83 9.91 1.17
CA VAL A 16 -8.53 8.68 1.53
C VAL A 16 -7.54 7.54 1.70
N GLY A 17 -7.35 7.11 2.94
CA GLY A 17 -6.44 6.03 3.35
C GLY A 17 -5.15 6.52 4.01
N ALA A 18 -4.97 6.16 5.29
CA ALA A 18 -3.74 6.38 6.08
C ALA A 18 -2.71 5.26 5.87
N GLY A 19 -2.51 4.85 4.62
CA GLY A 19 -1.43 3.98 4.19
C GLY A 19 -0.16 4.77 3.86
N PRO A 20 0.93 4.07 3.47
CA PRO A 20 2.20 4.73 3.16
C PRO A 20 2.10 5.86 2.13
N SER A 21 1.27 5.71 1.09
CA SER A 21 1.10 6.73 0.06
C SER A 21 0.34 7.96 0.55
N GLY A 22 -0.77 7.75 1.28
CA GLY A 22 -1.60 8.85 1.79
C GLY A 22 -0.87 9.66 2.86
N LEU A 23 -0.21 8.99 3.81
CA LEU A 23 0.56 9.67 4.86
C LEU A 23 1.80 10.39 4.29
N ALA A 24 2.48 9.78 3.31
CA ALA A 24 3.59 10.47 2.64
C ALA A 24 3.12 11.71 1.88
N ALA A 25 1.93 11.66 1.25
CA ALA A 25 1.33 12.84 0.61
C ALA A 25 1.00 13.92 1.64
N ALA A 26 0.36 13.56 2.76
CA ALA A 26 0.01 14.48 3.83
C ALA A 26 1.24 15.21 4.40
N CYS A 27 2.28 14.46 4.77
CA CYS A 27 3.53 15.03 5.27
C CYS A 27 4.21 15.93 4.23
N GLN A 28 4.27 15.50 2.96
CA GLN A 28 4.90 16.28 1.89
C GLN A 28 4.17 17.60 1.65
N ILE A 29 2.82 17.60 1.60
CA ILE A 29 2.02 18.82 1.43
C ILE A 29 2.37 19.82 2.54
N LYS A 30 2.32 19.40 3.79
CA LYS A 30 2.54 20.30 4.93
C LYS A 30 3.96 20.83 4.99
N LYS A 31 4.97 19.98 4.73
CA LYS A 31 6.38 20.40 4.69
C LYS A 31 6.64 21.41 3.59
N GLN A 32 6.22 21.10 2.37
CA GLN A 32 6.45 21.97 1.22
C GLN A 32 5.61 23.26 1.30
N ALA A 33 4.39 23.20 1.82
CA ALA A 33 3.57 24.40 2.06
C ALA A 33 4.25 25.34 3.06
N ALA A 34 4.79 24.80 4.16
CA ALA A 34 5.53 25.60 5.15
C ALA A 34 6.78 26.25 4.55
N GLU A 35 7.57 25.53 3.73
CA GLU A 35 8.72 26.07 3.02
C GLU A 35 8.35 27.21 2.06
N GLN A 36 7.16 27.13 1.44
CA GLN A 36 6.62 28.14 0.53
C GLN A 36 5.86 29.26 1.24
N GLY A 37 5.72 29.22 2.58
CA GLY A 37 4.92 30.18 3.36
C GLY A 37 3.42 30.13 3.04
N LYS A 38 2.92 28.98 2.60
CA LYS A 38 1.49 28.74 2.32
C LYS A 38 0.83 28.02 3.49
N GLU A 39 -0.40 28.37 3.78
CA GLU A 39 -1.30 27.57 4.63
C GLU A 39 -2.12 26.64 3.77
N VAL A 40 -2.10 25.34 4.06
CA VAL A 40 -2.88 24.30 3.38
C VAL A 40 -3.49 23.38 4.44
N ASN A 41 -4.82 23.31 4.45
CA ASN A 41 -5.56 22.44 5.37
C ASN A 41 -5.71 21.06 4.74
N VAL A 42 -5.22 20.04 5.46
CA VAL A 42 -5.18 18.66 4.99
C VAL A 42 -5.84 17.75 6.00
N CYS A 43 -6.74 16.88 5.54
CA CYS A 43 -7.23 15.79 6.34
C CYS A 43 -6.99 14.43 5.69
N VAL A 44 -6.87 13.41 6.53
CA VAL A 44 -6.72 12.01 6.14
C VAL A 44 -7.84 11.19 6.75
N LEU A 45 -8.61 10.49 5.92
CA LEU A 45 -9.64 9.56 6.37
C LEU A 45 -9.07 8.14 6.41
N GLU A 46 -9.25 7.44 7.54
CA GLU A 46 -8.85 6.04 7.71
C GLU A 46 -10.04 5.23 8.21
N LYS A 47 -10.39 4.16 7.47
CA LYS A 47 -11.50 3.27 7.85
C LYS A 47 -11.22 2.40 9.08
N GLY A 48 -9.95 2.13 9.37
CA GLY A 48 -9.53 1.41 10.57
C GLY A 48 -9.77 2.24 11.83
N ALA A 49 -10.05 1.58 12.95
CA ALA A 49 -10.23 2.25 14.24
C ALA A 49 -9.00 3.03 14.70
N GLU A 50 -7.83 2.68 14.17
CA GLU A 50 -6.55 3.38 14.32
C GLU A 50 -5.71 3.21 13.05
N VAL A 51 -4.75 4.11 12.84
CA VAL A 51 -3.80 3.99 11.73
C VAL A 51 -3.00 2.70 11.88
N GLY A 52 -2.89 1.95 10.78
CA GLY A 52 -2.18 0.68 10.75
C GLY A 52 -3.01 -0.55 11.12
N ALA A 53 -4.22 -0.41 11.71
CA ALA A 53 -5.06 -1.55 12.12
C ALA A 53 -5.38 -2.50 10.96
N HIS A 54 -5.58 -1.97 9.76
CA HIS A 54 -5.85 -2.77 8.56
C HIS A 54 -4.61 -3.10 7.73
N ILE A 55 -3.42 -2.70 8.17
CA ILE A 55 -2.16 -3.01 7.50
C ILE A 55 -1.56 -4.26 8.12
N PHE A 56 -1.82 -5.41 7.51
CA PHE A 56 -1.21 -6.66 7.96
C PHE A 56 0.28 -6.69 7.61
N SER A 57 1.08 -6.67 8.62
CA SER A 57 2.47 -6.24 8.64
C SER A 57 3.48 -7.30 8.20
N GLY A 58 4.70 -6.86 7.98
CA GLY A 58 5.87 -7.63 7.57
C GLY A 58 6.18 -7.46 6.07
N ALA A 59 7.14 -6.62 5.78
CA ALA A 59 7.66 -6.40 4.44
C ALA A 59 9.16 -6.12 4.48
N VAL A 60 9.84 -6.33 3.36
CA VAL A 60 11.15 -5.73 3.12
C VAL A 60 10.94 -4.44 2.34
N ILE A 61 11.51 -3.35 2.82
CA ILE A 61 11.39 -2.04 2.17
C ILE A 61 12.75 -1.45 1.81
N GLU A 62 12.75 -0.65 0.74
CA GLU A 62 13.81 0.32 0.42
C GLU A 62 13.47 1.65 1.09
N THR A 63 14.47 2.29 1.69
CA THR A 63 14.25 3.55 2.44
C THR A 63 14.22 4.79 1.57
N LYS A 64 14.51 4.69 0.28
CA LYS A 64 14.71 5.82 -0.63
C LYS A 64 13.64 6.92 -0.53
N ALA A 65 12.36 6.55 -0.53
CA ALA A 65 11.28 7.52 -0.37
C ALA A 65 11.21 8.11 1.04
N LEU A 66 11.52 7.31 2.07
CA LEU A 66 11.61 7.76 3.45
C LEU A 66 12.79 8.72 3.65
N ASP A 67 13.96 8.39 3.06
CA ASP A 67 15.16 9.24 3.10
C ASP A 67 14.92 10.61 2.42
N GLU A 68 14.10 10.66 1.36
CA GLU A 68 13.70 11.91 0.73
C GLU A 68 12.70 12.70 1.59
N LEU A 69 11.70 12.04 2.17
CA LEU A 69 10.65 12.69 2.94
C LEU A 69 11.13 13.17 4.31
N PHE A 70 11.91 12.34 5.00
CA PHE A 70 12.47 12.59 6.33
C PHE A 70 13.96 12.22 6.37
N PRO A 71 14.86 13.08 5.86
CA PRO A 71 16.30 12.75 5.77
C PRO A 71 16.94 12.40 7.11
N THR A 72 16.41 12.90 8.22
CA THR A 72 16.92 12.72 9.59
C THR A 72 16.25 11.59 10.38
N TRP A 73 15.38 10.78 9.76
CA TRP A 73 14.58 9.79 10.47
C TRP A 73 15.41 8.82 11.35
N LYS A 74 16.66 8.53 10.96
CA LYS A 74 17.57 7.69 11.75
C LYS A 74 18.08 8.40 12.98
N GLU A 75 18.39 9.69 12.84
CA GLU A 75 18.91 10.57 13.89
C GLU A 75 17.80 10.92 14.89
N ASP A 76 16.56 11.04 14.40
CA ASP A 76 15.36 11.27 15.20
C ASP A 76 14.95 10.04 16.06
N GLY A 77 15.70 8.94 15.94
CA GLY A 77 15.54 7.74 16.76
C GLY A 77 14.39 6.83 16.34
N PHE A 78 13.86 7.00 15.13
CA PHE A 78 12.85 6.08 14.62
C PHE A 78 13.44 4.69 14.34
N ALA A 79 12.98 3.68 15.08
CA ALA A 79 13.33 2.29 14.86
C ALA A 79 12.49 1.72 13.71
N LEU A 80 12.97 1.88 12.48
CA LEU A 80 12.26 1.42 11.28
C LEU A 80 12.00 -0.09 11.27
N GLY A 81 12.93 -0.88 11.77
CA GLY A 81 12.87 -2.34 11.81
C GLY A 81 14.26 -2.98 11.72
N GLN A 82 14.28 -4.27 11.44
CA GLN A 82 15.51 -5.08 11.36
C GLN A 82 16.24 -4.84 10.03
N PRO A 83 17.48 -4.35 10.02
CA PRO A 83 18.30 -4.31 8.80
C PRO A 83 18.49 -5.71 8.19
N VAL A 84 18.44 -5.81 6.87
CA VAL A 84 18.74 -7.06 6.18
C VAL A 84 20.22 -7.38 6.33
N ALA A 85 20.51 -8.58 6.84
CA ALA A 85 21.86 -9.09 7.04
C ALA A 85 22.24 -10.16 6.01
N LYS A 86 21.25 -10.89 5.52
CA LYS A 86 21.44 -11.96 4.52
C LYS A 86 20.20 -12.13 3.66
N ASP A 87 20.39 -12.40 2.37
CA ASP A 87 19.35 -12.63 1.39
C ASP A 87 19.54 -14.00 0.73
N GLU A 88 18.50 -14.82 0.74
CA GLU A 88 18.51 -16.18 0.19
C GLU A 88 17.31 -16.36 -0.76
N VAL A 89 17.52 -17.04 -1.88
CA VAL A 89 16.45 -17.35 -2.82
C VAL A 89 16.42 -18.84 -3.12
N TYR A 90 15.26 -19.45 -2.96
CA TYR A 90 15.07 -20.89 -3.14
C TYR A 90 14.08 -21.23 -4.25
N LEU A 91 14.37 -22.32 -4.98
CA LEU A 91 13.42 -23.03 -5.80
C LEU A 91 13.03 -24.34 -5.08
N LEU A 92 11.79 -24.40 -4.58
CA LEU A 92 11.26 -25.62 -3.99
C LEU A 92 10.87 -26.61 -5.10
N ARG A 93 11.54 -27.77 -5.11
CA ARG A 93 11.35 -28.81 -6.14
C ARG A 93 10.12 -29.67 -5.85
N ASP A 94 9.94 -30.00 -4.58
CA ASP A 94 8.84 -30.80 -4.04
C ASP A 94 8.65 -30.50 -2.55
N GLU A 95 7.93 -31.32 -1.83
CA GLU A 95 7.60 -31.15 -0.41
C GLU A 95 8.81 -31.20 0.55
N SER A 96 9.97 -31.63 0.08
CA SER A 96 11.17 -31.86 0.92
C SER A 96 12.47 -31.31 0.34
N ARG A 97 12.53 -31.09 -0.96
CA ARG A 97 13.75 -30.68 -1.66
C ARG A 97 13.68 -29.26 -2.16
N ALA A 98 14.75 -28.51 -1.89
CA ALA A 98 14.96 -27.17 -2.40
C ALA A 98 16.31 -27.04 -3.09
N THR A 99 16.42 -26.06 -3.96
CA THR A 99 17.69 -25.61 -4.56
C THR A 99 17.85 -24.15 -4.23
N GLU A 100 18.90 -23.80 -3.49
CA GLU A 100 19.30 -22.42 -3.28
C GLU A 100 19.89 -21.87 -4.57
N LEU A 101 19.42 -20.71 -4.99
CA LEU A 101 19.99 -20.00 -6.14
C LEU A 101 21.21 -19.20 -5.66
N PRO A 102 22.38 -19.38 -6.30
CA PRO A 102 23.53 -18.56 -5.95
C PRO A 102 23.24 -17.08 -6.25
N HIS A 103 23.76 -16.20 -5.41
CA HIS A 103 23.47 -14.74 -5.48
C HIS A 103 23.66 -14.15 -6.88
N TRP A 104 24.68 -14.57 -7.62
CA TRP A 104 24.93 -14.11 -9.00
C TRP A 104 23.84 -14.52 -10.02
N ALA A 105 23.03 -15.52 -9.71
CA ALA A 105 21.92 -15.98 -10.56
C ALA A 105 20.58 -15.32 -10.21
N VAL A 106 20.51 -14.59 -9.09
CA VAL A 106 19.34 -13.83 -8.68
C VAL A 106 19.38 -12.47 -9.39
N PRO A 107 18.27 -12.04 -10.03
CA PRO A 107 18.22 -10.72 -10.67
C PRO A 107 18.57 -9.60 -9.66
N PRO A 108 19.40 -8.62 -10.03
CA PRO A 108 19.78 -7.53 -9.12
C PRO A 108 18.59 -6.76 -8.52
N SER A 109 17.47 -6.70 -9.23
CA SER A 109 16.24 -6.08 -8.72
C SER A 109 15.64 -6.76 -7.50
N MET A 110 15.96 -8.05 -7.28
CA MET A 110 15.48 -8.84 -6.14
C MET A 110 16.42 -8.77 -4.93
N HIS A 111 17.63 -8.23 -5.09
CA HIS A 111 18.59 -8.12 -3.98
C HIS A 111 18.05 -7.17 -2.90
N ASN A 112 18.40 -7.47 -1.64
CA ASN A 112 17.91 -6.74 -0.47
C ASN A 112 18.99 -6.00 0.32
N ASP A 113 20.12 -5.73 -0.32
CA ASP A 113 21.21 -4.95 0.28
C ASP A 113 20.73 -3.58 0.76
N ASN A 114 21.08 -3.21 2.00
CA ASN A 114 20.68 -1.97 2.66
C ASN A 114 19.16 -1.77 2.87
N ASN A 115 18.37 -2.81 2.72
CA ASN A 115 16.94 -2.80 2.99
C ASN A 115 16.64 -3.15 4.44
N TYR A 116 15.39 -2.98 4.84
CA TYR A 116 14.90 -3.26 6.19
C TYR A 116 13.69 -4.19 6.16
N ILE A 117 13.66 -5.16 7.08
CA ILE A 117 12.48 -5.94 7.40
C ILE A 117 11.65 -5.13 8.39
N VAL A 118 10.43 -4.75 8.02
CA VAL A 118 9.64 -3.77 8.78
C VAL A 118 8.23 -4.25 9.06
N SER A 119 7.65 -3.69 10.11
CA SER A 119 6.21 -3.60 10.28
C SER A 119 5.69 -2.37 9.55
N VAL A 120 5.01 -2.55 8.42
CA VAL A 120 4.43 -1.42 7.66
C VAL A 120 3.36 -0.70 8.50
N ALA A 121 2.68 -1.41 9.41
CA ALA A 121 1.74 -0.79 10.35
C ALA A 121 2.45 0.20 11.29
N ASN A 122 3.63 -0.18 11.83
CA ASN A 122 4.41 0.71 12.69
C ASN A 122 4.97 1.90 11.90
N LEU A 123 5.43 1.68 10.67
CA LEU A 123 5.82 2.78 9.79
C LEU A 123 4.66 3.77 9.56
N CYS A 124 3.45 3.28 9.32
CA CYS A 124 2.29 4.16 9.14
C CYS A 124 1.91 4.89 10.42
N ARG A 125 2.00 4.26 11.60
CA ARG A 125 1.75 4.96 12.88
C ARG A 125 2.75 6.10 13.08
N TRP A 126 4.02 5.84 12.86
CA TRP A 126 5.05 6.87 12.94
C TRP A 126 4.82 8.00 11.91
N LEU A 127 4.50 7.66 10.65
CA LEU A 127 4.17 8.67 9.64
C LEU A 127 2.92 9.48 10.01
N ALA A 128 1.95 8.87 10.69
CA ALA A 128 0.77 9.56 11.17
C ALA A 128 1.11 10.55 12.29
N GLU A 129 1.95 10.15 13.26
CA GLU A 129 2.48 11.04 14.29
C GLU A 129 3.20 12.24 13.65
N GLN A 130 4.06 12.00 12.66
CA GLN A 130 4.73 13.08 11.94
C GLN A 130 3.74 13.99 11.18
N ALA A 131 2.71 13.42 10.57
CA ALA A 131 1.68 14.19 9.88
C ALA A 131 0.88 15.08 10.87
N GLU A 132 0.48 14.55 12.02
CA GLU A 132 -0.21 15.30 13.08
C GLU A 132 0.66 16.43 13.66
N GLU A 133 1.95 16.17 13.90
CA GLU A 133 2.92 17.21 14.32
C GLU A 133 3.05 18.34 13.28
N LEU A 134 2.90 18.03 12.00
CA LEU A 134 2.87 19.01 10.91
C LEU A 134 1.51 19.72 10.77
N GLY A 135 0.50 19.35 11.57
CA GLY A 135 -0.83 19.93 11.54
C GLY A 135 -1.77 19.34 10.50
N VAL A 136 -1.63 18.05 10.19
CA VAL A 136 -2.62 17.26 9.44
C VAL A 136 -3.69 16.76 10.40
N GLU A 137 -4.94 16.82 10.01
CA GLU A 137 -6.04 16.21 10.75
C GLU A 137 -6.27 14.78 10.27
N ILE A 138 -6.11 13.78 11.16
CA ILE A 138 -6.32 12.37 10.83
C ILE A 138 -7.60 11.89 11.52
N PHE A 139 -8.52 11.29 10.74
CA PHE A 139 -9.81 10.78 11.21
C PHE A 139 -9.85 9.24 11.13
N PRO A 140 -9.37 8.52 12.16
CA PRO A 140 -9.53 7.07 12.24
C PRO A 140 -10.99 6.69 12.49
N GLY A 141 -11.44 5.55 11.94
CA GLY A 141 -12.82 5.09 12.05
C GLY A 141 -13.78 5.70 11.03
N PHE A 142 -13.32 6.67 10.21
CA PHE A 142 -14.14 7.31 9.18
C PHE A 142 -13.85 6.70 7.80
N THR A 143 -14.88 6.04 7.26
CA THR A 143 -14.79 5.45 5.93
C THR A 143 -15.34 6.40 4.89
N ALA A 144 -14.52 6.80 3.91
CA ALA A 144 -15.03 7.44 2.71
C ALA A 144 -15.88 6.41 1.94
N ALA A 145 -17.17 6.69 1.83
CA ALA A 145 -18.15 5.79 1.22
C ALA A 145 -18.45 6.15 -0.23
N ASP A 146 -18.45 7.43 -0.57
CA ASP A 146 -18.73 7.92 -1.91
C ASP A 146 -17.95 9.22 -2.20
N VAL A 147 -17.97 9.64 -3.46
CA VAL A 147 -17.34 10.86 -3.95
C VAL A 147 -18.38 11.92 -4.22
N ILE A 148 -18.10 13.15 -3.81
CA ILE A 148 -18.93 14.30 -4.08
C ILE A 148 -18.45 14.97 -5.37
N PHE A 149 -19.39 15.25 -6.27
CA PHE A 149 -19.11 15.91 -7.55
C PHE A 149 -19.77 17.31 -7.58
N ASP A 150 -19.09 18.26 -8.18
CA ASP A 150 -19.69 19.55 -8.51
C ASP A 150 -20.60 19.46 -9.76
N ASP A 151 -21.25 20.56 -10.11
CA ASP A 151 -22.15 20.64 -11.28
C ASP A 151 -21.44 20.36 -12.63
N ASN A 152 -20.13 20.48 -12.67
CA ASN A 152 -19.30 20.21 -13.84
C ASN A 152 -18.78 18.76 -13.88
N GLY A 153 -19.08 17.94 -12.85
CA GLY A 153 -18.61 16.58 -12.71
C GLY A 153 -17.18 16.46 -12.20
N LYS A 154 -16.59 17.54 -11.67
CA LYS A 154 -15.32 17.53 -10.96
C LYS A 154 -15.53 16.97 -9.56
N VAL A 155 -14.60 16.16 -9.06
CA VAL A 155 -14.58 15.72 -7.66
C VAL A 155 -14.29 16.94 -6.77
N CYS A 156 -15.15 17.18 -5.80
CA CYS A 156 -15.03 18.27 -4.83
C CYS A 156 -15.08 17.78 -3.37
N GLY A 157 -14.82 16.50 -3.14
CA GLY A 157 -14.76 15.93 -1.81
C GLY A 157 -15.23 14.48 -1.74
N VAL A 158 -15.42 13.99 -0.53
CA VAL A 158 -15.94 12.64 -0.26
C VAL A 158 -16.98 12.67 0.84
N ALA A 159 -17.97 11.78 0.73
CA ALA A 159 -18.96 11.53 1.75
C ALA A 159 -18.53 10.37 2.64
N THR A 160 -18.55 10.53 3.95
CA THR A 160 -18.29 9.42 4.88
C THR A 160 -19.54 8.54 5.02
N GLY A 161 -19.34 7.26 5.38
CA GLY A 161 -20.45 6.33 5.59
C GLY A 161 -21.27 6.67 6.84
N ASP A 162 -22.56 6.37 6.78
CA ASP A 162 -23.44 6.43 7.95
C ASP A 162 -23.05 5.37 8.97
N MET A 163 -23.17 5.69 10.26
CA MET A 163 -22.94 4.75 11.35
C MET A 163 -24.25 4.27 11.96
N GLY A 164 -24.24 3.08 12.57
CA GLY A 164 -25.43 2.54 13.23
C GLY A 164 -26.55 2.10 12.28
N VAL A 165 -26.21 1.80 11.02
CA VAL A 165 -27.14 1.23 10.03
C VAL A 165 -27.35 -0.27 10.31
N GLY A 166 -28.61 -0.72 10.36
CA GLY A 166 -28.96 -2.13 10.55
C GLY A 166 -28.62 -3.00 9.33
N ALA A 167 -28.70 -4.30 9.49
CA ALA A 167 -28.46 -5.27 8.41
C ALA A 167 -29.49 -5.18 7.26
N ASP A 168 -30.62 -4.56 7.51
CA ASP A 168 -31.69 -4.25 6.56
C ASP A 168 -31.48 -2.93 5.80
N GLY A 169 -30.40 -2.18 6.14
CA GLY A 169 -30.10 -0.87 5.55
C GLY A 169 -30.83 0.30 6.22
N GLU A 170 -31.62 0.06 7.26
CA GLU A 170 -32.40 1.09 7.95
C GLU A 170 -31.64 1.66 9.18
N PRO A 171 -31.89 2.93 9.57
CA PRO A 171 -31.32 3.51 10.78
C PRO A 171 -31.65 2.70 12.04
N GLY A 172 -30.62 2.20 12.72
CA GLY A 172 -30.73 1.47 13.97
C GLY A 172 -30.51 2.34 15.21
N PRO A 173 -30.53 1.74 16.43
CA PRO A 173 -30.15 2.44 17.64
C PRO A 173 -28.71 2.96 17.54
N GLY A 174 -28.54 4.27 17.70
CA GLY A 174 -27.21 4.93 17.55
C GLY A 174 -26.86 5.30 16.11
N TYR A 175 -27.85 5.36 15.23
CA TYR A 175 -27.66 5.91 13.89
C TYR A 175 -27.11 7.34 13.96
N THR A 176 -26.06 7.57 13.20
CA THR A 176 -25.48 8.90 12.97
C THR A 176 -25.21 9.03 11.47
N PRO A 177 -25.74 10.08 10.83
CA PRO A 177 -25.45 10.31 9.42
C PRO A 177 -23.95 10.55 9.24
N GLY A 178 -23.42 10.15 8.11
CA GLY A 178 -22.07 10.51 7.71
C GLY A 178 -21.94 12.01 7.45
N MET A 179 -20.71 12.45 7.26
CA MET A 179 -20.36 13.84 6.97
C MET A 179 -19.90 13.98 5.52
N ASP A 180 -20.04 15.18 4.98
CA ASP A 180 -19.49 15.55 3.68
C ASP A 180 -18.16 16.32 3.90
N ILE A 181 -17.06 15.73 3.45
CA ILE A 181 -15.75 16.34 3.53
C ILE A 181 -15.45 16.97 2.17
N LEU A 182 -15.65 18.29 2.08
CA LEU A 182 -15.42 19.04 0.86
C LEU A 182 -13.94 19.39 0.73
N ALA A 183 -13.40 19.35 -0.49
CA ALA A 183 -12.01 19.68 -0.74
C ALA A 183 -11.77 20.16 -2.17
N LYS A 184 -10.73 20.98 -2.36
CA LYS A 184 -10.25 21.40 -3.67
C LYS A 184 -9.67 20.24 -4.46
N TYR A 185 -8.93 19.36 -3.75
CA TYR A 185 -8.34 18.13 -4.30
C TYR A 185 -8.57 16.92 -3.40
N THR A 186 -8.80 15.77 -4.04
CA THR A 186 -8.96 14.47 -3.37
C THR A 186 -7.87 13.50 -3.80
N ILE A 187 -7.10 12.96 -2.85
CA ILE A 187 -6.11 11.91 -3.09
C ILE A 187 -6.72 10.56 -2.68
N LEU A 188 -6.79 9.62 -3.61
CA LEU A 188 -7.24 8.25 -3.35
C LEU A 188 -6.03 7.33 -3.16
N GLY A 189 -5.84 6.88 -1.93
CA GLY A 189 -4.77 5.97 -1.50
C GLY A 189 -5.32 4.74 -0.76
N GLU A 190 -6.45 4.20 -1.20
CA GLU A 190 -7.20 3.12 -0.54
C GLU A 190 -6.50 1.74 -0.61
N GLY A 191 -5.42 1.63 -1.36
CA GLY A 191 -4.69 0.37 -1.56
C GLY A 191 -5.23 -0.47 -2.72
N CYS A 192 -4.94 -1.77 -2.69
CA CYS A 192 -5.33 -2.66 -3.77
C CYS A 192 -6.86 -2.72 -3.92
N ARG A 193 -7.37 -2.31 -5.08
CA ARG A 193 -8.82 -2.24 -5.41
C ARG A 193 -9.61 -1.43 -4.38
N GLY A 194 -9.27 -0.17 -4.23
CA GLY A 194 -10.03 0.78 -3.44
C GLY A 194 -11.52 0.79 -3.80
N HIS A 195 -12.38 1.05 -2.82
CA HIS A 195 -13.82 1.09 -3.04
C HIS A 195 -14.20 2.23 -3.97
N ILE A 196 -13.74 3.42 -3.66
CA ILE A 196 -13.97 4.64 -4.43
C ILE A 196 -13.14 4.62 -5.71
N GLY A 197 -11.84 4.29 -5.61
CA GLY A 197 -10.90 4.28 -6.73
C GLY A 197 -11.41 3.50 -7.95
N LYS A 198 -12.03 2.32 -7.73
CA LYS A 198 -12.69 1.55 -8.81
C LYS A 198 -13.80 2.33 -9.53
N GLY A 199 -14.61 3.05 -8.75
CA GLY A 199 -15.71 3.86 -9.29
C GLY A 199 -15.18 5.01 -10.15
N ILE A 200 -14.13 5.67 -9.67
CA ILE A 200 -13.46 6.77 -10.36
C ILE A 200 -12.78 6.31 -11.64
N ILE A 201 -12.02 5.21 -11.58
CA ILE A 201 -11.38 4.62 -12.78
C ILE A 201 -12.42 4.34 -13.85
N LYS A 202 -13.53 3.72 -13.48
CA LYS A 202 -14.63 3.42 -14.40
C LYS A 202 -15.33 4.68 -14.93
N LYS A 203 -15.65 5.64 -14.04
CA LYS A 203 -16.37 6.87 -14.40
C LYS A 203 -15.62 7.72 -15.41
N PHE A 204 -14.31 7.87 -15.22
CA PHE A 204 -13.45 8.68 -16.07
C PHE A 204 -12.68 7.85 -17.13
N ALA A 205 -12.97 6.54 -17.25
CA ALA A 205 -12.29 5.63 -18.18
C ALA A 205 -10.75 5.74 -18.11
N LEU A 206 -10.21 5.81 -16.88
CA LEU A 206 -8.78 6.07 -16.66
C LEU A 206 -7.89 4.91 -17.15
N ASP A 207 -8.43 3.70 -17.24
CA ASP A 207 -7.75 2.48 -17.67
C ASP A 207 -7.96 2.14 -19.16
N SER A 208 -8.56 3.05 -19.96
CA SER A 208 -8.88 2.80 -21.37
C SER A 208 -7.67 2.47 -22.24
N ASP A 209 -6.51 2.99 -21.91
CA ASP A 209 -5.27 2.85 -22.64
C ASP A 209 -4.26 1.91 -21.91
N ALA A 210 -4.67 1.30 -20.80
CA ALA A 210 -3.83 0.43 -19.98
C ALA A 210 -4.11 -1.06 -20.25
N ASP A 211 -3.09 -1.88 -19.99
CA ASP A 211 -3.29 -3.33 -19.94
C ASP A 211 -4.18 -3.73 -18.75
N PRO A 212 -4.90 -4.85 -18.81
CA PRO A 212 -5.67 -5.34 -17.66
C PRO A 212 -4.80 -5.51 -16.42
N GLN A 213 -5.29 -5.02 -15.28
CA GLN A 213 -4.58 -5.17 -14.00
C GLN A 213 -4.53 -6.65 -13.58
N HIS A 214 -3.37 -7.06 -13.10
CA HIS A 214 -3.14 -8.38 -12.52
C HIS A 214 -3.17 -8.30 -10.99
N TYR A 215 -3.76 -9.32 -10.37
CA TYR A 215 -3.89 -9.40 -8.92
C TYR A 215 -3.30 -10.70 -8.37
N GLY A 216 -2.71 -10.60 -7.19
CA GLY A 216 -2.35 -11.75 -6.37
C GLY A 216 -3.05 -11.67 -5.02
N ILE A 217 -3.19 -12.82 -4.35
CA ILE A 217 -3.57 -12.91 -2.94
C ILE A 217 -2.35 -13.36 -2.15
N GLY A 218 -1.99 -12.59 -1.12
CA GLY A 218 -0.94 -12.95 -0.18
C GLY A 218 -1.52 -13.37 1.16
N PHE A 219 -1.21 -14.59 1.59
CA PHE A 219 -1.43 -15.05 2.96
C PHE A 219 -0.16 -14.86 3.75
N LYS A 220 -0.29 -14.44 5.00
CA LYS A 220 0.85 -14.16 5.86
C LYS A 220 0.53 -14.53 7.30
N GLU A 221 1.54 -15.01 8.01
CA GLU A 221 1.52 -15.20 9.44
C GLU A 221 2.73 -14.53 10.09
N ILE A 222 2.57 -14.09 11.33
CA ILE A 222 3.64 -13.63 12.21
C ILE A 222 3.80 -14.67 13.32
N TRP A 223 5.02 -15.13 13.49
CA TRP A 223 5.37 -16.14 14.47
C TRP A 223 6.40 -15.58 15.46
N GLN A 224 6.24 -15.89 16.76
CA GLN A 224 7.27 -15.76 17.76
C GLN A 224 8.02 -17.09 17.80
N VAL A 225 9.30 -17.07 17.47
CA VAL A 225 10.12 -18.29 17.42
C VAL A 225 11.15 -18.32 18.56
N PRO A 226 11.62 -19.52 18.98
CA PRO A 226 12.74 -19.62 19.91
C PRO A 226 14.00 -18.92 19.37
N GLU A 227 14.82 -18.36 20.25
CA GLU A 227 16.06 -17.68 19.89
C GLU A 227 16.98 -18.59 19.04
N SER A 228 17.01 -19.89 19.33
CA SER A 228 17.79 -20.89 18.58
C SER A 228 17.36 -21.04 17.12
N GLN A 229 16.14 -20.64 16.76
CA GLN A 229 15.58 -20.69 15.41
C GLN A 229 15.64 -19.33 14.71
N HIS A 230 15.94 -18.27 15.46
CA HIS A 230 15.93 -16.91 14.94
C HIS A 230 17.29 -16.53 14.33
N LYS A 231 17.24 -15.92 13.14
CA LYS A 231 18.43 -15.43 12.40
C LYS A 231 18.19 -13.97 12.02
N PRO A 232 18.42 -13.01 12.92
CA PRO A 232 18.05 -11.60 12.70
C PRO A 232 18.54 -11.06 11.35
N GLY A 233 17.63 -10.46 10.58
CA GLY A 233 17.94 -9.89 9.27
C GLY A 233 18.04 -10.89 8.12
N LEU A 234 17.73 -12.18 8.33
CA LEU A 234 17.63 -13.13 7.23
C LEU A 234 16.33 -12.90 6.45
N VAL A 235 16.48 -12.69 5.14
CA VAL A 235 15.41 -12.62 4.15
C VAL A 235 15.48 -13.86 3.27
N VAL A 236 14.38 -14.60 3.17
CA VAL A 236 14.24 -15.73 2.27
C VAL A 236 13.08 -15.47 1.32
N HIS A 237 13.36 -15.56 0.03
CA HIS A 237 12.35 -15.62 -1.02
C HIS A 237 12.39 -16.97 -1.72
N GLY A 238 11.28 -17.35 -2.34
CA GLY A 238 11.32 -18.54 -3.17
C GLY A 238 10.05 -18.77 -3.97
N SER A 239 10.14 -19.77 -4.85
CA SER A 239 9.05 -20.18 -5.75
C SER A 239 9.05 -21.70 -5.93
N GLY A 240 8.06 -22.20 -6.68
CA GLY A 240 7.89 -23.61 -6.95
C GLY A 240 6.84 -24.25 -6.05
N TRP A 241 7.13 -25.47 -5.53
CA TRP A 241 6.18 -26.16 -4.65
C TRP A 241 5.73 -25.27 -3.47
N PRO A 242 4.46 -25.29 -3.03
CA PRO A 242 3.38 -26.19 -3.42
C PRO A 242 2.60 -25.75 -4.68
N LEU A 243 2.98 -24.63 -5.29
CA LEU A 243 2.30 -24.14 -6.49
C LEU A 243 2.54 -25.08 -7.66
N SER A 244 1.46 -25.45 -8.34
CA SER A 244 1.54 -26.34 -9.50
C SER A 244 2.06 -25.59 -10.74
N LYS A 245 2.49 -26.34 -11.76
CA LYS A 245 2.96 -25.78 -13.02
C LYS A 245 1.90 -24.87 -13.64
N GLY A 246 2.30 -23.66 -14.02
CA GLY A 246 1.40 -22.65 -14.60
C GLY A 246 0.71 -21.76 -13.57
N MET A 247 1.00 -21.92 -12.28
CA MET A 247 0.57 -21.00 -11.25
C MET A 247 1.72 -20.03 -10.91
N GLY A 248 1.44 -18.74 -11.03
CA GLY A 248 2.36 -17.70 -10.59
C GLY A 248 2.26 -17.49 -9.08
N GLY A 249 3.37 -17.05 -8.49
CA GLY A 249 3.45 -16.76 -7.07
C GLY A 249 4.81 -17.11 -6.48
N GLY A 250 4.89 -17.02 -5.16
CA GLY A 250 6.10 -17.30 -4.41
C GLY A 250 5.90 -17.14 -2.92
N PHE A 251 6.86 -17.60 -2.16
CA PHE A 251 6.85 -17.48 -0.70
C PHE A 251 7.95 -16.55 -0.21
N PHE A 252 7.78 -16.12 1.03
CA PHE A 252 8.80 -15.40 1.75
C PHE A 252 8.87 -15.85 3.21
N LEU A 253 10.05 -15.69 3.83
CA LEU A 253 10.32 -15.89 5.24
C LEU A 253 11.32 -14.84 5.69
N TYR A 254 10.91 -13.97 6.63
CA TYR A 254 11.72 -12.84 7.09
C TYR A 254 11.92 -12.90 8.60
N HIS A 255 13.16 -12.86 9.05
CA HIS A 255 13.50 -12.80 10.46
C HIS A 255 13.64 -11.34 10.91
N ALA A 256 12.57 -10.84 11.51
CA ALA A 256 12.45 -9.47 11.99
C ALA A 256 13.03 -9.28 13.40
N GLU A 257 12.75 -8.15 14.03
CA GLU A 257 13.13 -7.88 15.42
C GLU A 257 12.39 -8.79 16.42
N ASN A 258 12.87 -8.84 17.66
CA ASN A 258 12.19 -9.48 18.79
C ASN A 258 11.83 -10.97 18.57
N GLN A 259 12.69 -11.74 17.89
CA GLN A 259 12.45 -13.14 17.52
C GLN A 259 11.15 -13.37 16.73
N GLN A 260 10.67 -12.34 16.03
CA GLN A 260 9.53 -12.47 15.13
C GLN A 260 9.96 -12.94 13.75
N VAL A 261 9.17 -13.83 13.19
CA VAL A 261 9.33 -14.32 11.82
C VAL A 261 8.04 -14.07 11.05
N PHE A 262 8.18 -13.44 9.90
CA PHE A 262 7.08 -13.22 8.96
C PHE A 262 7.16 -14.28 7.86
N VAL A 263 6.15 -15.10 7.73
CA VAL A 263 6.05 -16.13 6.68
C VAL A 263 4.81 -15.92 5.85
N GLY A 264 4.93 -16.07 4.53
CA GLY A 264 3.78 -15.91 3.66
C GLY A 264 3.92 -16.57 2.29
N LEU A 265 2.79 -16.70 1.63
CA LEU A 265 2.66 -17.21 0.26
C LEU A 265 1.79 -16.24 -0.54
N ILE A 266 2.29 -15.81 -1.68
CA ILE A 266 1.54 -15.05 -2.68
C ILE A 266 1.15 -15.99 -3.81
N ILE A 267 -0.12 -15.94 -4.23
CA ILE A 267 -0.64 -16.71 -5.36
C ILE A 267 -1.31 -15.74 -6.33
N ASP A 268 -0.99 -15.85 -7.61
CA ASP A 268 -1.64 -15.08 -8.66
C ASP A 268 -3.09 -15.54 -8.84
N LEU A 269 -4.02 -14.59 -8.92
CA LEU A 269 -5.46 -14.90 -8.97
C LEU A 269 -5.96 -15.37 -10.36
N ASN A 270 -5.05 -15.51 -11.33
CA ASN A 270 -5.33 -16.03 -12.66
C ASN A 270 -5.06 -17.56 -12.81
N TYR A 271 -4.94 -18.29 -11.69
CA TYR A 271 -4.73 -19.74 -11.73
C TYR A 271 -5.90 -20.47 -12.41
N ALA A 272 -5.56 -21.47 -13.21
CA ALA A 272 -6.54 -22.19 -14.04
C ALA A 272 -7.37 -23.24 -13.29
N ASN A 273 -6.88 -23.73 -12.14
CA ASN A 273 -7.57 -24.75 -11.36
C ASN A 273 -8.54 -24.14 -10.35
N PRO A 274 -9.87 -24.15 -10.57
CA PRO A 274 -10.84 -23.52 -9.66
C PRO A 274 -10.99 -24.25 -8.32
N HIS A 275 -10.44 -25.44 -8.17
CA HIS A 275 -10.52 -26.25 -6.94
C HIS A 275 -9.35 -26.02 -5.98
N ILE A 276 -8.41 -25.16 -6.34
CA ILE A 276 -7.30 -24.86 -5.43
C ILE A 276 -7.79 -23.92 -4.31
N SER A 277 -7.35 -24.21 -3.10
CA SER A 277 -7.48 -23.30 -1.96
C SER A 277 -6.14 -22.63 -1.70
N PRO A 278 -5.98 -21.35 -2.00
CA PRO A 278 -4.73 -20.61 -1.70
C PRO A 278 -4.32 -20.70 -0.23
N PHE A 279 -5.27 -20.73 0.69
CA PHE A 279 -5.00 -20.92 2.11
C PHE A 279 -4.40 -22.29 2.40
N ASP A 280 -4.95 -23.38 1.83
CA ASP A 280 -4.44 -24.72 2.06
C ASP A 280 -3.04 -24.89 1.46
N GLU A 281 -2.75 -24.28 0.30
CA GLU A 281 -1.42 -24.27 -0.27
C GLU A 281 -0.41 -23.55 0.66
N PHE A 282 -0.82 -22.47 1.33
CA PHE A 282 0.00 -21.84 2.35
C PHE A 282 0.23 -22.74 3.57
N GLN A 283 -0.79 -23.50 4.01
CA GLN A 283 -0.62 -24.47 5.09
C GLN A 283 0.36 -25.58 4.69
N ARG A 284 0.23 -26.11 3.45
CA ARG A 284 1.16 -27.12 2.90
C ARG A 284 2.62 -26.59 2.87
N LEU A 285 2.81 -25.36 2.40
CA LEU A 285 4.12 -24.70 2.33
C LEU A 285 4.86 -24.73 3.69
N LYS A 286 4.14 -24.49 4.79
CA LYS A 286 4.74 -24.49 6.14
C LYS A 286 5.31 -25.83 6.60
N HIS A 287 4.93 -26.93 5.96
CA HIS A 287 5.51 -28.25 6.23
C HIS A 287 6.83 -28.49 5.49
N HIS A 288 7.21 -27.64 4.54
CA HIS A 288 8.52 -27.77 3.87
C HIS A 288 9.66 -27.52 4.87
N PRO A 289 10.74 -28.35 4.89
CA PRO A 289 11.81 -28.28 5.90
C PRO A 289 12.39 -26.88 6.11
N ILE A 290 12.64 -26.12 5.06
CA ILE A 290 13.20 -24.75 5.13
C ILE A 290 12.33 -23.84 6.04
N ILE A 291 11.02 -24.02 6.02
CA ILE A 291 10.09 -23.21 6.80
C ILE A 291 9.78 -23.86 8.13
N ALA A 292 9.49 -25.17 8.12
CA ALA A 292 9.13 -25.94 9.30
C ALA A 292 10.20 -25.88 10.40
N GLU A 293 11.50 -25.96 10.03
CA GLU A 293 12.61 -25.84 10.97
C GLU A 293 12.61 -24.49 11.68
N THR A 294 12.42 -23.39 10.94
CA THR A 294 12.35 -22.04 11.51
C THR A 294 11.16 -21.87 12.46
N LEU A 295 10.00 -22.43 12.11
CA LEU A 295 8.78 -22.29 12.92
C LEU A 295 8.70 -23.29 14.08
N SER A 296 9.61 -24.27 14.14
CA SER A 296 9.60 -25.32 15.16
C SER A 296 9.71 -24.75 16.57
N GLY A 297 8.78 -25.13 17.44
CA GLY A 297 8.69 -24.62 18.82
C GLY A 297 8.21 -23.18 18.93
N GLY A 298 7.83 -22.55 17.83
CA GLY A 298 7.28 -21.21 17.81
C GLY A 298 5.77 -21.17 18.01
N GLU A 299 5.26 -19.98 18.30
CA GLU A 299 3.85 -19.66 18.43
C GLU A 299 3.41 -18.65 17.36
N ARG A 300 2.26 -18.93 16.70
CA ARG A 300 1.68 -17.99 15.75
C ARG A 300 0.97 -16.86 16.49
N ILE A 301 1.49 -15.62 16.35
CA ILE A 301 0.92 -14.43 17.00
C ILE A 301 -0.33 -13.96 16.26
N THR A 302 -0.25 -13.85 14.92
CA THR A 302 -1.34 -13.33 14.10
C THR A 302 -1.25 -13.83 12.67
N TYR A 303 -2.33 -13.65 11.91
CA TYR A 303 -2.42 -14.02 10.51
C TYR A 303 -3.36 -13.10 9.74
N GLY A 304 -3.22 -13.08 8.42
CA GLY A 304 -4.11 -12.33 7.55
C GLY A 304 -3.85 -12.60 6.08
N ALA A 305 -4.72 -12.04 5.25
CA ALA A 305 -4.59 -12.09 3.80
C ALA A 305 -4.84 -10.71 3.20
N ARG A 306 -4.11 -10.40 2.13
CA ARG A 306 -4.28 -9.16 1.35
C ARG A 306 -4.15 -9.44 -0.13
N ALA A 307 -5.01 -8.81 -0.91
CA ALA A 307 -4.80 -8.70 -2.33
C ALA A 307 -3.69 -7.67 -2.62
N ILE A 308 -2.95 -7.91 -3.69
CA ILE A 308 -1.93 -6.99 -4.22
C ILE A 308 -2.15 -6.78 -5.72
N THR A 309 -1.87 -5.57 -6.20
CA THR A 309 -1.74 -5.28 -7.64
C THR A 309 -0.35 -5.68 -8.10
N LYS A 310 -0.24 -6.28 -9.29
CA LYS A 310 1.04 -6.72 -9.84
C LYS A 310 1.18 -6.53 -11.35
N GLY A 311 0.28 -5.78 -11.98
CA GLY A 311 0.30 -5.51 -13.41
C GLY A 311 1.47 -4.63 -13.87
N GLY A 312 2.11 -3.92 -12.94
CA GLY A 312 3.26 -3.06 -13.26
C GLY A 312 2.87 -1.84 -14.10
N LEU A 313 3.88 -1.24 -14.76
CA LEU A 313 3.72 0.02 -15.47
C LEU A 313 2.61 0.01 -16.53
N ASN A 314 2.53 -1.07 -17.33
CA ASN A 314 1.58 -1.14 -18.43
C ASN A 314 0.11 -1.23 -17.99
N ALA A 315 -0.13 -1.59 -16.74
CA ALA A 315 -1.46 -1.68 -16.14
C ALA A 315 -1.83 -0.46 -15.28
N LEU A 316 -0.98 0.58 -15.24
CA LEU A 316 -1.31 1.81 -14.53
C LEU A 316 -2.41 2.55 -15.28
N PRO A 317 -3.50 2.97 -14.60
CA PRO A 317 -4.47 3.89 -15.18
C PRO A 317 -3.85 5.28 -15.33
N LYS A 318 -4.55 6.20 -15.99
CA LYS A 318 -4.26 7.62 -15.85
C LYS A 318 -4.36 8.00 -14.38
N LEU A 319 -3.33 8.64 -13.85
CA LEU A 319 -3.19 8.86 -12.41
C LEU A 319 -4.01 10.04 -11.90
N SER A 320 -4.47 10.92 -12.80
CA SER A 320 -5.24 12.13 -12.46
C SER A 320 -6.63 12.10 -13.09
N PHE A 321 -7.57 12.68 -12.40
CA PHE A 321 -8.93 12.93 -12.85
C PHE A 321 -9.38 14.33 -12.37
N PRO A 322 -10.45 14.93 -12.90
CA PRO A 322 -10.89 16.24 -12.44
C PRO A 322 -11.16 16.28 -10.93
N GLY A 323 -10.38 17.08 -10.20
CA GLY A 323 -10.47 17.24 -8.75
C GLY A 323 -9.73 16.20 -7.92
N GLY A 324 -8.93 15.29 -8.53
CA GLY A 324 -8.19 14.34 -7.71
C GLY A 324 -7.20 13.45 -8.46
N MET A 325 -6.64 12.51 -7.72
CA MET A 325 -5.61 11.59 -8.21
C MET A 325 -5.56 10.27 -7.45
N LEU A 326 -5.03 9.24 -8.11
CA LEU A 326 -4.79 7.90 -7.58
C LEU A 326 -3.33 7.77 -7.20
N VAL A 327 -3.03 7.24 -5.99
CA VAL A 327 -1.66 7.02 -5.51
C VAL A 327 -1.46 5.60 -4.96
N GLY A 328 -0.22 5.17 -4.88
CA GLY A 328 0.14 3.88 -4.30
C GLY A 328 -0.49 2.68 -5.01
N CYS A 329 -0.91 1.68 -4.24
CA CYS A 329 -1.52 0.47 -4.79
C CYS A 329 -2.92 0.68 -5.36
N ASP A 330 -3.57 1.80 -5.10
CA ASP A 330 -4.84 2.17 -5.74
C ASP A 330 -4.60 2.49 -7.23
N ALA A 331 -3.49 3.14 -7.54
CA ALA A 331 -2.98 3.29 -8.90
C ALA A 331 -2.29 2.03 -9.44
N GLY A 332 -1.69 1.19 -8.57
CA GLY A 332 -0.96 0.00 -8.98
C GLY A 332 0.57 0.17 -9.03
N THR A 333 1.15 1.04 -8.21
CA THR A 333 2.58 1.40 -8.25
C THR A 333 3.54 0.35 -7.68
N LEU A 334 3.06 -0.83 -7.29
CA LEU A 334 3.91 -1.91 -6.77
C LEU A 334 4.91 -2.39 -7.83
N ASN A 335 6.20 -2.43 -7.49
CA ASN A 335 7.22 -3.05 -8.33
C ASN A 335 7.33 -4.55 -8.02
N PHE A 336 6.65 -5.35 -8.83
CA PHE A 336 6.59 -6.79 -8.64
C PHE A 336 7.97 -7.46 -8.83
N SER A 337 8.81 -6.97 -9.73
CA SER A 337 10.16 -7.53 -9.97
C SER A 337 11.08 -7.41 -8.76
N LYS A 338 10.84 -6.41 -7.90
CA LYS A 338 11.55 -6.21 -6.63
C LYS A 338 10.85 -6.86 -5.45
N ILE A 339 9.60 -7.31 -5.61
CA ILE A 339 8.72 -7.75 -4.51
C ILE A 339 8.53 -6.62 -3.48
N LYS A 340 8.56 -5.37 -3.91
CA LYS A 340 8.51 -4.16 -3.07
C LYS A 340 7.57 -3.12 -3.67
N GLY A 341 6.84 -2.41 -2.82
CA GLY A 341 5.90 -1.40 -3.26
C GLY A 341 5.73 -0.23 -2.30
N VAL A 342 6.26 -0.30 -1.08
CA VAL A 342 6.09 0.77 -0.08
C VAL A 342 6.78 2.05 -0.53
N HIS A 343 8.03 1.96 -1.02
CA HIS A 343 8.81 3.11 -1.48
C HIS A 343 8.17 3.80 -2.71
N THR A 344 7.67 3.03 -3.68
CA THR A 344 6.99 3.59 -4.85
C THR A 344 5.63 4.18 -4.50
N ALA A 345 4.91 3.56 -3.54
CA ALA A 345 3.66 4.10 -3.02
C ALA A 345 3.88 5.44 -2.30
N MET A 346 4.86 5.53 -1.41
CA MET A 346 5.23 6.79 -0.74
C MET A 346 5.62 7.86 -1.77
N LYS A 347 6.49 7.51 -2.72
CA LYS A 347 6.93 8.46 -3.75
C LYS A 347 5.78 8.99 -4.60
N SER A 348 4.82 8.14 -4.98
CA SER A 348 3.63 8.58 -5.73
C SER A 348 2.80 9.58 -4.92
N GLY A 349 2.65 9.38 -3.60
CA GLY A 349 1.99 10.33 -2.71
C GLY A 349 2.73 11.67 -2.61
N MET A 350 4.06 11.63 -2.48
CA MET A 350 4.88 12.84 -2.44
C MET A 350 4.75 13.66 -3.74
N ILE A 351 4.78 13.01 -4.90
CA ILE A 351 4.62 13.68 -6.20
C ILE A 351 3.21 14.25 -6.35
N ALA A 352 2.18 13.54 -5.86
CA ALA A 352 0.82 14.06 -5.85
C ALA A 352 0.70 15.35 -5.01
N ALA A 353 1.40 15.39 -3.88
CA ALA A 353 1.50 16.58 -3.03
C ALA A 353 2.14 17.76 -3.78
N ASP A 354 3.28 17.52 -4.43
CA ASP A 354 3.97 18.56 -5.21
C ASP A 354 3.07 19.12 -6.33
N ALA A 355 2.37 18.22 -7.05
CA ALA A 355 1.44 18.62 -8.11
C ALA A 355 0.24 19.45 -7.61
N ILE A 356 -0.28 19.13 -6.42
CA ILE A 356 -1.34 19.91 -5.78
C ILE A 356 -0.84 21.30 -5.42
N LEU A 357 0.33 21.41 -4.79
CA LEU A 357 0.89 22.70 -4.37
C LEU A 357 1.21 23.63 -5.53
N GLU A 358 1.57 23.09 -6.69
CA GLU A 358 1.73 23.85 -7.93
C GLU A 358 0.39 24.33 -8.50
N ALA A 359 -0.69 23.56 -8.29
CA ALA A 359 -2.01 23.89 -8.83
C ALA A 359 -2.82 24.83 -7.93
N LEU A 360 -2.67 24.76 -6.61
CA LEU A 360 -3.40 25.57 -5.63
C LEU A 360 -3.18 27.08 -5.86
N GLY A 361 -4.29 27.82 -5.92
CA GLY A 361 -4.30 29.27 -6.17
C GLY A 361 -4.09 29.66 -7.64
N THR A 362 -4.19 28.72 -8.58
CA THR A 362 -4.09 28.96 -10.03
C THR A 362 -5.37 28.57 -10.77
N ASP A 363 -5.47 28.89 -12.07
CA ASP A 363 -6.58 28.43 -12.94
C ASP A 363 -6.71 26.90 -12.98
N ALA A 364 -5.67 26.15 -12.64
CA ALA A 364 -5.69 24.70 -12.57
C ALA A 364 -6.57 24.20 -11.40
N GLU A 365 -6.60 24.93 -10.28
CA GLU A 365 -7.47 24.61 -9.13
C GLU A 365 -8.95 24.66 -9.53
N GLU A 366 -9.38 25.73 -10.24
CA GLU A 366 -10.76 25.85 -10.69
C GLU A 366 -11.18 24.69 -11.60
N LYS A 367 -10.28 24.26 -12.47
CA LYS A 367 -10.49 23.14 -13.40
C LYS A 367 -10.30 21.77 -12.74
N GLY A 368 -9.75 21.72 -11.53
CA GLY A 368 -9.37 20.47 -10.85
C GLY A 368 -8.28 19.67 -11.59
N THR A 369 -7.40 20.35 -12.32
CA THR A 369 -6.33 19.71 -13.09
C THR A 369 -4.99 19.83 -12.36
N THR A 370 -4.09 18.87 -12.58
CA THR A 370 -2.73 18.90 -12.09
C THR A 370 -1.77 18.34 -13.13
N ASN A 371 -0.48 18.59 -12.94
CA ASN A 371 0.60 17.99 -13.73
C ASN A 371 1.13 16.67 -13.13
N PHE A 372 0.38 16.04 -12.23
CA PHE A 372 0.81 14.84 -11.49
C PHE A 372 1.30 13.72 -12.41
N GLN A 373 0.58 13.41 -13.49
CA GLN A 373 1.01 12.39 -14.45
C GLN A 373 2.42 12.69 -15.00
N GLN A 374 2.65 13.92 -15.40
CA GLN A 374 3.95 14.35 -15.96
C GLN A 374 5.07 14.28 -14.92
N LEU A 375 4.83 14.74 -13.69
CA LEU A 375 5.80 14.67 -12.60
C LEU A 375 6.12 13.22 -12.23
N PHE A 376 5.11 12.35 -12.21
CA PHE A 376 5.32 10.93 -11.95
C PHE A 376 6.19 10.28 -13.02
N GLU A 377 5.94 10.55 -14.31
CA GLU A 377 6.73 10.04 -15.44
C GLU A 377 8.19 10.50 -15.43
N GLN A 378 8.48 11.65 -14.83
CA GLN A 378 9.85 12.16 -14.65
C GLN A 378 10.55 11.60 -13.41
N SER A 379 9.84 10.87 -12.54
CA SER A 379 10.35 10.39 -11.27
C SER A 379 11.16 9.09 -11.39
N TRP A 380 11.99 8.83 -10.38
CA TRP A 380 12.68 7.55 -10.26
C TRP A 380 11.72 6.37 -10.06
N ALA A 381 10.54 6.61 -9.46
CA ALA A 381 9.54 5.55 -9.28
C ALA A 381 9.00 5.06 -10.64
N TYR A 382 8.71 5.97 -11.55
CA TYR A 382 8.34 5.61 -12.92
C TYR A 382 9.48 4.89 -13.64
N GLN A 383 10.71 5.41 -13.56
CA GLN A 383 11.87 4.78 -14.20
C GLN A 383 12.11 3.35 -13.69
N GLU A 384 11.89 3.13 -12.40
CA GLU A 384 11.99 1.81 -11.80
C GLU A 384 10.92 0.84 -12.35
N LEU A 385 9.67 1.29 -12.43
CA LEU A 385 8.59 0.52 -13.04
C LEU A 385 8.83 0.29 -14.54
N TYR A 386 9.37 1.28 -15.24
CA TYR A 386 9.70 1.15 -16.66
C TYR A 386 10.78 0.07 -16.91
N ASN A 387 11.80 0.03 -16.08
CA ASN A 387 12.87 -0.97 -16.19
C ASN A 387 12.35 -2.40 -15.94
N SER A 388 11.29 -2.56 -15.18
CA SER A 388 10.68 -3.85 -14.85
C SER A 388 9.41 -4.19 -15.63
N ARG A 389 8.99 -3.35 -16.60
CA ARG A 389 7.69 -3.47 -17.29
C ARG A 389 7.46 -4.80 -18.03
N ASN A 390 8.51 -5.49 -18.39
CA ASN A 390 8.45 -6.77 -19.10
C ASN A 390 8.66 -8.00 -18.19
N PHE A 391 8.74 -7.82 -16.87
CA PHE A 391 9.03 -8.90 -15.94
C PHE A 391 7.86 -9.89 -15.78
N GLY A 392 6.62 -9.44 -15.90
CA GLY A 392 5.44 -10.27 -15.67
C GLY A 392 4.94 -11.09 -16.86
N PRO A 393 5.02 -10.61 -18.11
CA PRO A 393 4.42 -11.27 -19.28
C PRO A 393 5.24 -12.42 -19.85
N ALA A 394 6.41 -12.73 -19.34
CA ALA A 394 7.31 -13.76 -19.87
C ALA A 394 6.96 -15.17 -19.44
#